data_05a6846ad43c0c19b645075c87f67f1f
#
_entry.id   05a6846ad43c0c19b645075c87f67f1f
#
_cell.length_a   1.000
_cell.length_b   1.000
_cell.length_c   1.000
_cell.angle_alpha   90.00
_cell.angle_beta   90.00
_cell.angle_gamma   90.00
#
_symmetry.space_group_name_H-M   'P 1'
#
loop_
_entity.id
_entity.type
_entity.pdbx_description
1 polymer ?
#
loop_
_entity_poly.entity_id
_entity_poly.type
_entity_poly.pdbx_seq_one_letter_code
_entity_poly.pdbx_strand_id
1 'polypeptide(L)'
;MRFVVVTGMSGGGKSTARHMLEDVGFYCVDNLPVPLIEQFVELIAMPGSEVEKVALGLDVRVDQPFEDAQKALEKLKKNGYNFEILFMEAGDSVLLKRYKETRRMHPLSPGGRVEDGIHKERKILQDIKGKADYVIDTSNLLTRELKEEIDRIFVKNEEYNSLMVTILSFGFKHGIPADADLVFDVRFLPNPYYIEELKYKTGNDKEVQDYVMDFPEAGIFIDKLTDMLEFLIPNYVKEGKYQLVIGIGCTGGKHRSVTLANKLYERLKNKGNYGLKIAHRDVRAQGI
;
A
#
# COMPACT_ATOMS: atom_id res chain seq x y z
N MET A 1 20.98 16.05 -7.32
CA MET A 1 19.64 16.02 -7.99
C MET A 1 18.92 14.74 -7.57
N ARG A 2 17.68 14.83 -7.08
CA ARG A 2 16.80 13.69 -6.81
C ARG A 2 15.89 13.46 -8.02
N PHE A 3 15.96 12.29 -8.64
CA PHE A 3 15.20 11.97 -9.85
C PHE A 3 14.25 10.81 -9.58
N VAL A 4 12.96 11.04 -9.82
CA VAL A 4 11.88 10.07 -9.55
C VAL A 4 11.16 9.76 -10.86
N VAL A 5 10.98 8.48 -11.14
CA VAL A 5 10.15 7.99 -12.25
C VAL A 5 8.79 7.57 -11.68
N VAL A 6 7.72 8.27 -12.07
CA VAL A 6 6.34 7.99 -11.64
C VAL A 6 5.67 7.13 -12.71
N THR A 7 5.37 5.89 -12.38
CA THR A 7 4.70 4.95 -13.28
C THR A 7 3.63 4.15 -12.55
N GLY A 8 2.99 3.20 -13.19
CA GLY A 8 1.96 2.35 -12.57
C GLY A 8 0.68 2.29 -13.39
N MET A 9 -0.32 1.64 -12.83
CA MET A 9 -1.59 1.35 -13.51
C MET A 9 -2.31 2.61 -13.97
N SER A 10 -2.87 2.57 -15.17
CA SER A 10 -3.76 3.60 -15.69
C SER A 10 -5.01 3.70 -14.81
N GLY A 11 -5.26 4.90 -14.26
CA GLY A 11 -6.26 5.09 -13.20
C GLY A 11 -5.74 4.82 -11.78
N GLY A 12 -4.48 4.43 -11.61
CA GLY A 12 -3.82 4.17 -10.32
C GLY A 12 -3.49 5.43 -9.51
N GLY A 13 -3.71 6.66 -10.04
CA GLY A 13 -3.47 7.90 -9.31
C GLY A 13 -2.16 8.62 -9.65
N LYS A 14 -1.48 8.25 -10.74
CA LYS A 14 -0.21 8.88 -11.19
C LYS A 14 -0.28 10.41 -11.31
N SER A 15 -1.32 10.93 -11.96
CA SER A 15 -1.49 12.39 -12.12
C SER A 15 -1.65 13.11 -10.78
N THR A 16 -2.37 12.50 -9.84
CA THR A 16 -2.55 13.05 -8.49
C THR A 16 -1.21 13.05 -7.73
N ALA A 17 -0.47 11.91 -7.77
CA ALA A 17 0.84 11.81 -7.14
C ALA A 17 1.84 12.83 -7.73
N ARG A 18 1.80 13.05 -9.05
CA ARG A 18 2.65 14.04 -9.70
C ARG A 18 2.34 15.47 -9.25
N HIS A 19 1.08 15.89 -9.17
CA HIS A 19 0.72 17.20 -8.64
C HIS A 19 1.20 17.38 -7.19
N MET A 20 1.11 16.32 -6.38
CA MET A 20 1.63 16.36 -5.00
C MET A 20 3.16 16.48 -4.97
N LEU A 21 3.88 15.87 -5.91
CA LEU A 21 5.32 16.05 -6.06
C LEU A 21 5.66 17.48 -6.52
N GLU A 22 4.87 18.08 -7.41
CA GLU A 22 4.99 19.52 -7.78
C GLU A 22 4.86 20.40 -6.54
N ASP A 23 3.85 20.15 -5.69
CA ASP A 23 3.62 20.91 -4.44
C ASP A 23 4.83 20.86 -3.47
N VAL A 24 5.64 19.79 -3.51
CA VAL A 24 6.84 19.63 -2.68
C VAL A 24 8.15 19.95 -3.41
N GLY A 25 8.05 20.65 -4.55
CA GLY A 25 9.16 21.27 -5.26
C GLY A 25 9.85 20.38 -6.29
N PHE A 26 9.19 19.31 -6.78
CA PHE A 26 9.69 18.58 -7.94
C PHE A 26 9.31 19.29 -9.25
N TYR A 27 10.26 19.38 -10.16
CA TYR A 27 9.99 19.71 -11.55
C TYR A 27 9.41 18.48 -12.25
N CYS A 28 8.12 18.52 -12.56
CA CYS A 28 7.41 17.36 -13.09
C CYS A 28 7.27 17.44 -14.62
N VAL A 29 7.68 16.38 -15.28
CA VAL A 29 7.50 16.20 -16.74
C VAL A 29 6.62 14.98 -16.99
N ASP A 30 5.60 15.16 -17.82
CA ASP A 30 4.69 14.10 -18.20
C ASP A 30 4.78 13.83 -19.70
N ASN A 31 4.54 12.58 -20.09
CA ASN A 31 4.45 12.20 -21.50
C ASN A 31 5.69 12.54 -22.35
N LEU A 32 6.88 12.53 -21.78
CA LEU A 32 8.09 12.72 -22.55
C LEU A 32 8.26 11.52 -23.52
N PRO A 33 8.47 11.78 -24.82
CA PRO A 33 8.79 10.71 -25.75
C PRO A 33 10.04 9.93 -25.33
N VAL A 34 9.99 8.58 -25.38
CA VAL A 34 11.10 7.72 -24.92
C VAL A 34 12.47 8.12 -25.46
N PRO A 35 12.62 8.48 -26.78
CA PRO A 35 13.91 8.94 -27.31
C PRO A 35 14.50 10.19 -26.67
N LEU A 36 13.64 11.02 -26.03
CA LEU A 36 14.05 12.25 -25.39
C LEU A 36 14.40 12.10 -23.91
N ILE A 37 14.14 10.94 -23.29
CA ILE A 37 14.36 10.72 -21.86
C ILE A 37 15.86 10.92 -21.52
N GLU A 38 16.74 10.33 -22.28
CA GLU A 38 18.19 10.43 -22.04
C GLU A 38 18.68 11.87 -22.19
N GLN A 39 18.32 12.54 -23.29
CA GLN A 39 18.70 13.94 -23.53
C GLN A 39 18.14 14.89 -22.47
N PHE A 40 16.92 14.64 -22.01
CA PHE A 40 16.31 15.41 -20.93
C PHE A 40 17.10 15.25 -19.61
N VAL A 41 17.46 14.02 -19.25
CA VAL A 41 18.22 13.75 -18.02
C VAL A 41 19.61 14.37 -18.11
N GLU A 42 20.28 14.26 -19.25
CA GLU A 42 21.58 14.91 -19.48
C GLU A 42 21.48 16.43 -19.31
N LEU A 43 20.46 17.05 -19.89
CA LEU A 43 20.24 18.49 -19.81
C LEU A 43 20.05 18.98 -18.37
N ILE A 44 19.22 18.30 -17.59
CA ILE A 44 18.95 18.69 -16.21
C ILE A 44 20.09 18.34 -15.24
N ALA A 45 20.99 17.42 -15.63
CA ALA A 45 22.16 17.04 -14.85
C ALA A 45 23.39 17.92 -15.13
N MET A 46 23.31 18.86 -16.09
CA MET A 46 24.43 19.75 -16.41
C MET A 46 24.83 20.63 -15.22
N PRO A 47 26.12 20.92 -15.03
CA PRO A 47 26.58 21.88 -14.04
C PRO A 47 25.92 23.25 -14.26
N GLY A 48 25.33 23.79 -13.20
CA GLY A 48 24.59 25.07 -13.27
C GLY A 48 23.07 24.93 -13.49
N SER A 49 22.55 23.73 -13.59
CA SER A 49 21.09 23.51 -13.56
C SER A 49 20.56 23.85 -12.16
N GLU A 50 19.51 24.69 -12.11
CA GLU A 50 18.81 25.03 -10.86
C GLU A 50 17.82 23.94 -10.42
N VAL A 51 17.69 22.86 -11.20
CA VAL A 51 16.72 21.79 -10.95
C VAL A 51 17.33 20.73 -10.01
N GLU A 52 16.92 20.75 -8.74
CA GLU A 52 17.40 19.80 -7.74
C GLU A 52 16.55 18.52 -7.64
N LYS A 53 15.25 18.62 -7.97
CA LYS A 53 14.26 17.54 -7.86
C LYS A 53 13.46 17.43 -9.15
N VAL A 54 13.41 16.23 -9.73
CA VAL A 54 12.68 15.94 -10.97
C VAL A 54 11.80 14.72 -10.83
N ALA A 55 10.58 14.79 -11.35
CA ALA A 55 9.68 13.65 -11.47
C ALA A 55 9.26 13.47 -12.94
N LEU A 56 9.56 12.30 -13.50
CA LEU A 56 9.22 11.91 -14.86
C LEU A 56 8.04 10.93 -14.85
N GLY A 57 6.91 11.33 -15.43
CA GLY A 57 5.76 10.45 -15.65
C GLY A 57 5.98 9.53 -16.85
N LEU A 58 5.87 8.21 -16.63
CA LEU A 58 5.93 7.19 -17.68
C LEU A 58 4.62 6.39 -17.71
N ASP A 59 3.94 6.44 -18.86
CA ASP A 59 2.69 5.72 -19.12
C ASP A 59 2.86 4.62 -20.16
N VAL A 60 2.12 3.52 -19.97
CA VAL A 60 2.00 2.49 -21.03
C VAL A 60 1.06 3.00 -22.11
N ARG A 61 1.51 2.99 -23.37
CA ARG A 61 0.74 3.41 -24.53
C ARG A 61 0.86 2.42 -25.67
N VAL A 62 -0.17 2.38 -26.52
CA VAL A 62 -0.17 1.51 -27.72
C VAL A 62 0.93 1.90 -28.69
N ASP A 63 1.20 3.21 -28.81
CA ASP A 63 2.11 3.77 -29.83
C ASP A 63 3.59 3.72 -29.41
N GLN A 64 3.88 3.39 -28.14
CA GLN A 64 5.24 3.31 -27.62
C GLN A 64 5.37 2.05 -26.75
N PRO A 65 6.09 1.03 -27.21
CA PRO A 65 6.36 -0.16 -26.41
C PRO A 65 7.01 0.23 -25.07
N PHE A 66 6.42 -0.23 -23.98
CA PHE A 66 6.93 0.08 -22.64
C PHE A 66 8.34 -0.48 -22.40
N GLU A 67 8.70 -1.53 -23.15
CA GLU A 67 10.04 -2.10 -23.18
C GLU A 67 11.09 -1.08 -23.60
N ASP A 68 10.78 -0.15 -24.47
CA ASP A 68 11.72 0.89 -24.90
C ASP A 68 11.97 1.92 -23.80
N ALA A 69 10.93 2.25 -23.01
CA ALA A 69 11.09 3.07 -21.82
C ALA A 69 11.95 2.35 -20.76
N GLN A 70 11.76 1.05 -20.55
CA GLN A 70 12.61 0.26 -19.65
C GLN A 70 14.08 0.24 -20.11
N LYS A 71 14.33 0.03 -21.40
CA LYS A 71 15.70 0.09 -21.97
C LYS A 71 16.33 1.47 -21.77
N ALA A 72 15.57 2.56 -21.97
CA ALA A 72 16.06 3.91 -21.73
C ALA A 72 16.45 4.11 -20.26
N LEU A 73 15.61 3.67 -19.31
CA LEU A 73 15.93 3.72 -17.88
C LEU A 73 17.15 2.87 -17.51
N GLU A 74 17.28 1.66 -18.07
CA GLU A 74 18.47 0.82 -17.86
C GLU A 74 19.75 1.47 -18.41
N LYS A 75 19.64 2.16 -19.54
CA LYS A 75 20.77 2.92 -20.12
C LYS A 75 21.16 4.08 -19.23
N LEU A 76 20.19 4.84 -18.71
CA LEU A 76 20.45 5.91 -17.73
C LEU A 76 21.18 5.38 -16.50
N LYS A 77 20.76 4.24 -15.95
CA LYS A 77 21.41 3.62 -14.80
C LYS A 77 22.85 3.20 -15.11
N LYS A 78 23.10 2.64 -16.31
CA LYS A 78 24.46 2.30 -16.78
C LYS A 78 25.35 3.54 -16.97
N ASN A 79 24.77 4.66 -17.36
CA ASN A 79 25.47 5.95 -17.51
C ASN A 79 25.70 6.69 -16.17
N GLY A 80 25.35 6.04 -15.03
CA GLY A 80 25.60 6.59 -13.70
C GLY A 80 24.50 7.50 -13.15
N TYR A 81 23.37 7.66 -13.85
CA TYR A 81 22.23 8.40 -13.34
C TYR A 81 21.41 7.55 -12.38
N ASN A 82 21.34 7.98 -11.13
CA ASN A 82 20.49 7.34 -10.11
C ASN A 82 19.09 7.93 -10.17
N PHE A 83 18.08 7.05 -10.14
CA PHE A 83 16.66 7.42 -10.04
C PHE A 83 15.93 6.44 -9.14
N GLU A 84 14.83 6.93 -8.56
CA GLU A 84 13.90 6.15 -7.74
C GLU A 84 12.62 5.90 -8.57
N ILE A 85 11.99 4.75 -8.43
CA ILE A 85 10.75 4.41 -9.12
C ILE A 85 9.59 4.44 -8.13
N LEU A 86 8.64 5.37 -8.35
CA LEU A 86 7.36 5.42 -7.67
C LEU A 86 6.29 4.74 -8.53
N PHE A 87 5.81 3.58 -8.07
CA PHE A 87 4.77 2.81 -8.75
C PHE A 87 3.41 3.06 -8.11
N MET A 88 2.44 3.55 -8.90
CA MET A 88 1.07 3.77 -8.47
C MET A 88 0.20 2.56 -8.81
N GLU A 89 -0.29 1.88 -7.78
CA GLU A 89 -1.11 0.67 -7.90
C GLU A 89 -2.57 0.95 -7.54
N ALA A 90 -3.49 0.14 -8.08
CA ALA A 90 -4.85 -0.02 -7.55
C ALA A 90 -5.44 -1.37 -7.99
N GLY A 91 -6.32 -1.94 -7.17
CA GLY A 91 -7.00 -3.19 -7.47
C GLY A 91 -7.92 -3.09 -8.70
N ASP A 92 -8.10 -4.18 -9.43
CA ASP A 92 -8.82 -4.22 -10.71
C ASP A 92 -10.26 -3.70 -10.60
N SER A 93 -10.96 -4.05 -9.52
CA SER A 93 -12.33 -3.56 -9.26
C SER A 93 -12.40 -2.05 -9.09
N VAL A 94 -11.38 -1.46 -8.43
CA VAL A 94 -11.26 -0.02 -8.22
C VAL A 94 -10.93 0.69 -9.54
N LEU A 95 -10.00 0.13 -10.32
CA LEU A 95 -9.65 0.65 -11.64
C LEU A 95 -10.88 0.64 -12.56
N LEU A 96 -11.62 -0.48 -12.64
CA LEU A 96 -12.86 -0.59 -13.40
C LEU A 96 -13.89 0.48 -13.00
N LYS A 97 -14.05 0.72 -11.69
CA LYS A 97 -14.95 1.75 -11.17
C LYS A 97 -14.50 3.15 -11.62
N ARG A 98 -13.22 3.49 -11.46
CA ARG A 98 -12.65 4.78 -11.87
C ARG A 98 -12.80 5.03 -13.37
N TYR A 99 -12.61 4.01 -14.21
CA TYR A 99 -12.83 4.11 -15.65
C TYR A 99 -14.29 4.40 -16.01
N LYS A 100 -15.24 3.75 -15.31
CA LYS A 100 -16.68 4.02 -15.51
C LYS A 100 -17.06 5.45 -15.09
N GLU A 101 -16.53 5.93 -13.98
CA GLU A 101 -16.78 7.29 -13.47
C GLU A 101 -16.22 8.36 -14.41
N THR A 102 -15.02 8.15 -14.94
CA THR A 102 -14.35 9.12 -15.84
C THR A 102 -14.78 8.98 -17.30
N ARG A 103 -15.54 7.95 -17.65
CA ARG A 103 -15.97 7.64 -19.03
C ARG A 103 -14.82 7.60 -20.05
N ARG A 104 -13.66 7.13 -19.62
CA ARG A 104 -12.47 6.99 -20.49
C ARG A 104 -12.33 5.58 -21.00
N MET A 105 -11.75 5.43 -22.20
CA MET A 105 -11.29 4.14 -22.72
C MET A 105 -9.91 3.81 -22.12
N HIS A 106 -9.66 2.51 -21.95
CA HIS A 106 -8.34 2.07 -21.49
C HIS A 106 -7.32 2.20 -22.64
N PRO A 107 -6.09 2.75 -22.38
CA PRO A 107 -5.09 2.94 -23.44
C PRO A 107 -4.77 1.69 -24.24
N LEU A 108 -4.70 0.52 -23.59
CA LEU A 108 -4.39 -0.77 -24.22
C LEU A 108 -5.60 -1.55 -24.74
N SER A 109 -6.79 -0.95 -24.73
CA SER A 109 -8.03 -1.60 -25.18
C SER A 109 -8.94 -0.57 -25.86
N PRO A 110 -8.45 0.14 -26.91
CA PRO A 110 -9.26 1.11 -27.64
C PRO A 110 -10.45 0.41 -28.31
N GLY A 111 -11.67 0.77 -27.91
CA GLY A 111 -12.91 0.16 -28.42
C GLY A 111 -13.23 -1.23 -27.84
N GLY A 112 -12.39 -1.79 -26.96
CA GLY A 112 -12.60 -3.06 -26.27
C GLY A 112 -13.05 -2.91 -24.82
N ARG A 113 -13.06 -4.03 -24.09
CA ARG A 113 -13.39 -4.03 -22.65
C ARG A 113 -12.24 -3.43 -21.83
N VAL A 114 -12.58 -2.55 -20.90
CA VAL A 114 -11.61 -1.94 -19.98
C VAL A 114 -10.87 -3.00 -19.16
N GLU A 115 -11.56 -4.05 -18.74
CA GLU A 115 -11.01 -5.19 -17.99
C GLU A 115 -9.84 -5.87 -18.72
N ASP A 116 -9.99 -6.10 -20.04
CA ASP A 116 -8.93 -6.70 -20.86
C ASP A 116 -7.70 -5.79 -20.95
N GLY A 117 -7.94 -4.47 -21.00
CA GLY A 117 -6.88 -3.46 -20.97
C GLY A 117 -6.11 -3.47 -19.65
N ILE A 118 -6.80 -3.52 -18.52
CA ILE A 118 -6.20 -3.59 -17.17
C ILE A 118 -5.32 -4.84 -17.04
N HIS A 119 -5.83 -6.01 -17.46
CA HIS A 119 -5.07 -7.26 -17.39
C HIS A 119 -3.80 -7.24 -18.27
N LYS A 120 -3.89 -6.64 -19.47
CA LYS A 120 -2.72 -6.46 -20.34
C LYS A 120 -1.70 -5.53 -19.73
N GLU A 121 -2.15 -4.38 -19.22
CA GLU A 121 -1.28 -3.38 -18.60
C GLU A 121 -0.56 -3.96 -17.38
N ARG A 122 -1.25 -4.69 -16.53
CA ARG A 122 -0.67 -5.35 -15.35
C ARG A 122 0.47 -6.30 -15.71
N LYS A 123 0.32 -7.09 -16.77
CA LYS A 123 1.39 -7.98 -17.28
C LYS A 123 2.60 -7.19 -17.76
N ILE A 124 2.39 -6.12 -18.54
CA ILE A 124 3.46 -5.26 -19.06
C ILE A 124 4.22 -4.59 -17.91
N LEU A 125 3.52 -4.15 -16.87
CA LEU A 125 4.10 -3.40 -15.75
C LEU A 125 4.69 -4.29 -14.64
N GLN A 126 4.55 -5.61 -14.72
CA GLN A 126 4.98 -6.52 -13.67
C GLN A 126 6.47 -6.38 -13.32
N ASP A 127 7.34 -6.30 -14.34
CA ASP A 127 8.78 -6.20 -14.16
C ASP A 127 9.20 -4.89 -13.51
N ILE A 128 8.62 -3.76 -13.94
CA ILE A 128 8.96 -2.46 -13.37
C ILE A 128 8.41 -2.31 -11.96
N LYS A 129 7.24 -2.92 -11.67
CA LYS A 129 6.70 -2.99 -10.32
C LYS A 129 7.65 -3.72 -9.38
N GLY A 130 8.25 -4.84 -9.82
CA GLY A 130 9.23 -5.60 -9.05
C GLY A 130 10.55 -4.86 -8.80
N LYS A 131 10.85 -3.83 -9.61
CA LYS A 131 12.04 -2.97 -9.48
C LYS A 131 11.73 -1.63 -8.81
N ALA A 132 10.47 -1.39 -8.42
CA ALA A 132 10.04 -0.11 -7.84
C ALA A 132 10.59 0.07 -6.43
N ASP A 133 11.11 1.27 -6.14
CA ASP A 133 11.56 1.66 -4.81
C ASP A 133 10.37 1.96 -3.90
N TYR A 134 9.27 2.47 -4.48
CA TYR A 134 8.04 2.82 -3.78
C TYR A 134 6.82 2.30 -4.55
N VAL A 135 5.97 1.53 -3.89
CA VAL A 135 4.68 1.08 -4.43
C VAL A 135 3.55 1.61 -3.55
N ILE A 136 2.74 2.53 -4.08
CA ILE A 136 1.59 3.08 -3.36
C ILE A 136 0.31 2.50 -3.95
N ASP A 137 -0.39 1.68 -3.16
CA ASP A 137 -1.74 1.21 -3.50
C ASP A 137 -2.79 2.23 -3.09
N THR A 138 -3.43 2.81 -4.09
CA THR A 138 -4.47 3.83 -3.92
C THR A 138 -5.89 3.27 -3.86
N SER A 139 -6.06 1.94 -3.77
CA SER A 139 -7.39 1.30 -3.79
C SER A 139 -8.32 1.85 -2.72
N ASN A 140 -7.80 2.04 -1.51
CA ASN A 140 -8.54 2.46 -0.34
C ASN A 140 -8.02 3.78 0.26
N LEU A 141 -7.11 4.49 -0.44
CA LEU A 141 -6.58 5.75 0.05
C LEU A 141 -7.47 6.92 -0.34
N LEU A 142 -7.75 7.80 0.62
CA LEU A 142 -8.25 9.13 0.35
C LEU A 142 -7.11 10.00 -0.21
N THR A 143 -7.47 11.07 -0.94
CA THR A 143 -6.47 11.99 -1.52
C THR A 143 -5.52 12.59 -0.46
N ARG A 144 -6.04 12.90 0.74
CA ARG A 144 -5.23 13.40 1.86
C ARG A 144 -4.21 12.36 2.35
N GLU A 145 -4.59 11.09 2.39
CA GLU A 145 -3.72 10.00 2.85
C GLU A 145 -2.62 9.72 1.83
N LEU A 146 -2.94 9.81 0.53
CA LEU A 146 -1.94 9.77 -0.52
C LEU A 146 -0.94 10.92 -0.39
N LYS A 147 -1.40 12.13 -0.05
CA LYS A 147 -0.51 13.27 0.20
C LYS A 147 0.42 13.02 1.38
N GLU A 148 -0.09 12.48 2.49
CA GLU A 148 0.71 12.11 3.66
C GLU A 148 1.80 11.10 3.30
N GLU A 149 1.50 10.10 2.45
CA GLU A 149 2.50 9.14 1.96
C GLU A 149 3.57 9.81 1.09
N ILE A 150 3.18 10.67 0.15
CA ILE A 150 4.13 11.42 -0.70
C ILE A 150 5.02 12.33 0.17
N ASP A 151 4.45 13.05 1.12
CA ASP A 151 5.20 13.92 2.03
C ASP A 151 6.18 13.12 2.89
N ARG A 152 5.78 11.95 3.38
CA ARG A 152 6.64 11.06 4.16
C ARG A 152 7.87 10.61 3.36
N ILE A 153 7.68 10.20 2.12
CA ILE A 153 8.74 9.67 1.24
C ILE A 153 9.66 10.81 0.74
N PHE A 154 9.08 11.89 0.24
CA PHE A 154 9.81 12.86 -0.58
C PHE A 154 10.16 14.16 0.14
N VAL A 155 9.54 14.43 1.30
CA VAL A 155 9.81 15.62 2.12
C VAL A 155 10.61 15.25 3.36
N LYS A 156 10.11 14.29 4.14
CA LYS A 156 10.72 13.92 5.42
C LYS A 156 11.91 12.97 5.28
N ASN A 157 12.12 12.40 4.08
CA ASN A 157 13.12 11.35 3.82
C ASN A 157 13.04 10.19 4.85
N GLU A 158 11.84 9.92 5.38
CA GLU A 158 11.62 8.76 6.21
C GLU A 158 11.80 7.50 5.36
N GLU A 159 12.47 6.48 5.91
CA GLU A 159 12.61 5.20 5.21
C GLU A 159 11.22 4.68 4.82
N TYR A 160 10.97 4.59 3.53
CA TYR A 160 9.71 4.09 3.01
C TYR A 160 9.65 2.58 3.16
N ASN A 161 8.65 2.15 3.87
CA ASN A 161 8.37 0.75 4.02
C ASN A 161 7.46 0.29 2.88
N SER A 162 8.00 -0.48 1.97
CA SER A 162 7.27 -0.98 0.79
C SER A 162 6.07 -1.86 1.13
N LEU A 163 5.93 -2.31 2.37
CA LEU A 163 4.83 -3.15 2.85
C LEU A 163 3.95 -2.40 3.86
N MET A 164 2.65 -2.33 3.58
CA MET A 164 1.63 -1.89 4.53
C MET A 164 1.00 -3.11 5.21
N VAL A 165 1.20 -3.26 6.51
CA VAL A 165 0.59 -4.31 7.34
C VAL A 165 -0.68 -3.76 7.98
N THR A 166 -1.82 -4.39 7.74
CA THR A 166 -3.09 -4.06 8.37
C THR A 166 -3.52 -5.19 9.31
N ILE A 167 -3.66 -4.88 10.59
CA ILE A 167 -4.24 -5.80 11.58
C ILE A 167 -5.73 -5.52 11.63
N LEU A 168 -6.55 -6.52 11.23
CA LEU A 168 -8.00 -6.38 11.10
C LEU A 168 -8.71 -7.30 12.09
N SER A 169 -9.41 -6.74 13.08
CA SER A 169 -10.31 -7.57 13.90
C SER A 169 -11.67 -7.77 13.24
N PHE A 170 -12.19 -8.99 13.31
CA PHE A 170 -13.48 -9.34 12.71
C PHE A 170 -14.25 -10.40 13.50
N GLY A 171 -15.56 -10.53 13.19
CA GLY A 171 -16.42 -11.60 13.71
C GLY A 171 -16.75 -12.63 12.64
N PHE A 172 -16.50 -13.91 12.92
CA PHE A 172 -16.81 -15.00 12.00
C PHE A 172 -18.29 -15.03 11.60
N LYS A 173 -19.20 -14.58 12.47
CA LYS A 173 -20.63 -14.48 12.14
C LYS A 173 -20.95 -13.55 10.96
N HIS A 174 -20.03 -12.64 10.62
CA HIS A 174 -20.15 -11.71 9.50
C HIS A 174 -19.26 -12.11 8.30
N GLY A 175 -18.72 -13.33 8.31
CA GLY A 175 -17.81 -13.84 7.29
C GLY A 175 -16.36 -13.40 7.50
N ILE A 176 -15.44 -14.15 6.90
CA ILE A 176 -14.02 -13.81 6.84
C ILE A 176 -13.84 -12.63 5.88
N PRO A 177 -13.01 -11.62 6.20
CA PRO A 177 -12.68 -10.56 5.25
C PRO A 177 -12.08 -11.13 3.97
N ALA A 178 -12.61 -10.73 2.82
CA ALA A 178 -12.19 -11.27 1.53
C ALA A 178 -10.76 -10.86 1.13
N ASP A 179 -10.24 -9.80 1.72
CA ASP A 179 -8.91 -9.23 1.52
C ASP A 179 -7.88 -9.71 2.56
N ALA A 180 -8.28 -10.61 3.50
CA ALA A 180 -7.36 -11.11 4.51
C ALA A 180 -6.38 -12.14 3.91
N ASP A 181 -5.07 -11.89 4.05
CA ASP A 181 -4.00 -12.82 3.64
C ASP A 181 -3.76 -13.90 4.70
N LEU A 182 -3.78 -13.52 5.98
CA LEU A 182 -3.63 -14.41 7.12
C LEU A 182 -4.85 -14.28 8.03
N VAL A 183 -5.38 -15.42 8.52
CA VAL A 183 -6.56 -15.43 9.37
C VAL A 183 -6.29 -16.28 10.60
N PHE A 184 -6.51 -15.69 11.79
CA PHE A 184 -6.32 -16.33 13.06
C PHE A 184 -7.62 -16.36 13.87
N ASP A 185 -7.99 -17.54 14.35
CA ASP A 185 -9.16 -17.75 15.18
C ASP A 185 -8.78 -17.69 16.66
N VAL A 186 -9.37 -16.75 17.40
CA VAL A 186 -9.11 -16.56 18.84
C VAL A 186 -10.32 -16.96 19.69
N ARG A 187 -11.21 -17.82 19.17
CA ARG A 187 -12.38 -18.31 19.91
C ARG A 187 -12.04 -19.31 21.02
N PHE A 188 -10.81 -19.83 21.04
CA PHE A 188 -10.32 -20.67 22.13
C PHE A 188 -10.22 -19.94 23.47
N LEU A 189 -10.14 -18.59 23.46
CA LEU A 189 -10.13 -17.77 24.67
C LEU A 189 -11.55 -17.66 25.27
N PRO A 190 -11.69 -17.54 26.60
CA PRO A 190 -12.96 -17.27 27.26
C PRO A 190 -13.66 -16.04 26.70
N ASN A 191 -14.99 -16.10 26.66
CA ASN A 191 -15.78 -15.08 26.00
C ASN A 191 -16.32 -14.05 26.99
N PRO A 192 -15.85 -12.77 26.95
CA PRO A 192 -16.30 -11.70 27.83
C PRO A 192 -17.81 -11.43 27.76
N TYR A 193 -18.48 -11.85 26.69
CA TYR A 193 -19.92 -11.68 26.51
C TYR A 193 -20.75 -12.33 27.65
N TYR A 194 -20.24 -13.36 28.32
CA TYR A 194 -20.93 -14.03 29.42
C TYR A 194 -20.74 -13.34 30.79
N ILE A 195 -19.95 -12.27 30.83
CA ILE A 195 -19.75 -11.42 32.01
C ILE A 195 -20.63 -10.17 31.87
N GLU A 196 -21.55 -9.97 32.80
CA GLU A 196 -22.57 -8.91 32.70
C GLU A 196 -21.94 -7.50 32.52
N GLU A 197 -20.88 -7.20 33.27
CA GLU A 197 -20.17 -5.92 33.25
C GLU A 197 -19.35 -5.70 31.93
N LEU A 198 -19.04 -6.78 31.20
CA LEU A 198 -18.21 -6.72 29.98
C LEU A 198 -19.02 -6.88 28.69
N LYS A 199 -20.24 -7.39 28.80
CA LYS A 199 -21.12 -7.78 27.66
C LYS A 199 -21.33 -6.65 26.63
N TYR A 200 -21.48 -5.42 27.11
CA TYR A 200 -21.77 -4.24 26.29
C TYR A 200 -20.53 -3.42 25.93
N LYS A 201 -19.38 -3.75 26.50
CA LYS A 201 -18.08 -3.13 26.21
C LYS A 201 -17.42 -3.77 24.97
N THR A 202 -16.28 -3.28 24.59
CA THR A 202 -15.50 -3.76 23.45
C THR A 202 -14.07 -4.09 23.89
N GLY A 203 -13.30 -4.74 23.06
CA GLY A 203 -11.86 -4.96 23.31
C GLY A 203 -11.00 -3.68 23.26
N ASN A 204 -11.60 -2.51 23.04
CA ASN A 204 -10.93 -1.22 23.26
C ASN A 204 -11.02 -0.77 24.72
N ASP A 205 -11.98 -1.31 25.47
CA ASP A 205 -12.17 -0.99 26.88
C ASP A 205 -11.16 -1.79 27.74
N LYS A 206 -10.52 -1.11 28.69
CA LYS A 206 -9.46 -1.69 29.50
C LYS A 206 -9.89 -2.93 30.24
N GLU A 207 -11.08 -2.93 30.83
CA GLU A 207 -11.61 -4.05 31.62
C GLU A 207 -11.80 -5.32 30.77
N VAL A 208 -12.17 -5.14 29.49
CA VAL A 208 -12.25 -6.27 28.53
C VAL A 208 -10.86 -6.77 28.17
N GLN A 209 -9.90 -5.84 27.97
CA GLN A 209 -8.51 -6.21 27.69
C GLN A 209 -7.90 -6.95 28.87
N ASP A 210 -8.07 -6.44 30.08
CA ASP A 210 -7.53 -7.05 31.30
C ASP A 210 -8.11 -8.47 31.45
N TYR A 211 -9.43 -8.65 31.30
CA TYR A 211 -10.06 -9.95 31.36
C TYR A 211 -9.54 -10.94 30.31
N VAL A 212 -9.41 -10.52 29.06
CA VAL A 212 -8.93 -11.43 27.97
C VAL A 212 -7.46 -11.78 28.16
N MET A 213 -6.65 -10.84 28.62
CA MET A 213 -5.20 -11.02 28.81
C MET A 213 -4.81 -11.68 30.13
N ASP A 214 -5.75 -11.85 31.07
CA ASP A 214 -5.55 -12.61 32.31
C ASP A 214 -5.36 -14.12 32.04
N PHE A 215 -5.77 -14.59 30.87
CA PHE A 215 -5.56 -15.98 30.46
C PHE A 215 -4.17 -16.13 29.82
N PRO A 216 -3.31 -17.04 30.35
CA PRO A 216 -1.95 -17.25 29.83
C PRO A 216 -1.89 -17.55 28.33
N GLU A 217 -2.90 -18.23 27.80
CA GLU A 217 -3.01 -18.60 26.39
C GLU A 217 -3.07 -17.36 25.48
N ALA A 218 -3.62 -16.24 25.95
CA ALA A 218 -3.67 -15.00 25.17
C ALA A 218 -2.27 -14.43 24.97
N GLY A 219 -1.46 -14.38 26.03
CA GLY A 219 -0.06 -13.95 25.96
C GLY A 219 0.78 -14.86 25.08
N ILE A 220 0.69 -16.18 25.29
CA ILE A 220 1.42 -17.17 24.49
C ILE A 220 1.05 -17.07 23.01
N PHE A 221 -0.23 -16.88 22.70
CA PHE A 221 -0.67 -16.70 21.32
C PHE A 221 -0.06 -15.45 20.66
N ILE A 222 -0.08 -14.31 21.36
CA ILE A 222 0.50 -13.06 20.84
C ILE A 222 2.01 -13.20 20.60
N ASP A 223 2.74 -13.84 21.53
CA ASP A 223 4.18 -14.06 21.40
C ASP A 223 4.49 -14.92 20.16
N LYS A 224 3.83 -16.08 20.01
CA LYS A 224 4.00 -16.97 18.85
C LYS A 224 3.61 -16.29 17.52
N LEU A 225 2.52 -15.54 17.53
CA LEU A 225 2.08 -14.82 16.34
C LEU A 225 3.07 -13.69 15.96
N THR A 226 3.59 -12.99 16.96
CA THR A 226 4.63 -11.95 16.74
C THR A 226 5.89 -12.55 16.12
N ASP A 227 6.42 -13.65 16.68
CA ASP A 227 7.61 -14.34 16.16
C ASP A 227 7.41 -14.78 14.71
N MET A 228 6.25 -15.36 14.40
CA MET A 228 5.91 -15.79 13.05
C MET A 228 5.84 -14.59 12.08
N LEU A 229 5.25 -13.48 12.48
CA LEU A 229 5.13 -12.30 11.64
C LEU A 229 6.49 -11.60 11.44
N GLU A 230 7.35 -11.57 12.47
CA GLU A 230 8.73 -11.08 12.35
C GLU A 230 9.56 -11.90 11.32
N PHE A 231 9.28 -13.18 11.20
CA PHE A 231 9.85 -14.03 10.15
C PHE A 231 9.20 -13.80 8.78
N LEU A 232 7.87 -13.70 8.70
CA LEU A 232 7.14 -13.62 7.42
C LEU A 232 7.26 -12.25 6.74
N ILE A 233 7.16 -11.16 7.50
CA ILE A 233 7.14 -9.79 6.95
C ILE A 233 8.36 -9.50 6.06
N PRO A 234 9.61 -9.74 6.49
CA PRO A 234 10.78 -9.53 5.62
C PRO A 234 10.77 -10.38 4.35
N ASN A 235 10.21 -11.59 4.41
CA ASN A 235 10.11 -12.47 3.26
C ASN A 235 9.03 -11.99 2.27
N TYR A 236 7.92 -11.45 2.75
CA TYR A 236 6.90 -10.83 1.91
C TYR A 236 7.42 -9.54 1.24
N VAL A 237 8.24 -8.75 1.94
CA VAL A 237 8.91 -7.58 1.34
C VAL A 237 9.83 -8.02 0.20
N LYS A 238 10.63 -9.08 0.39
CA LYS A 238 11.51 -9.62 -0.65
C LYS A 238 10.75 -10.17 -1.87
N GLU A 239 9.57 -10.73 -1.65
CA GLU A 239 8.69 -11.24 -2.71
C GLU A 239 7.99 -10.10 -3.47
N GLY A 240 8.05 -8.87 -2.95
CA GLY A 240 7.45 -7.69 -3.57
C GLY A 240 5.99 -7.45 -3.15
N LYS A 241 5.55 -8.05 -2.04
CA LYS A 241 4.23 -7.79 -1.47
C LYS A 241 4.20 -6.37 -0.88
N TYR A 242 3.20 -5.59 -1.24
CA TYR A 242 3.03 -4.20 -0.79
C TYR A 242 1.91 -4.04 0.25
N GLN A 243 1.06 -5.03 0.42
CA GLN A 243 -0.01 -5.07 1.41
C GLN A 243 -0.09 -6.45 2.05
N LEU A 244 -0.26 -6.47 3.39
CA LEU A 244 -0.50 -7.67 4.17
C LEU A 244 -1.66 -7.41 5.14
N VAL A 245 -2.76 -8.14 4.98
CA VAL A 245 -3.92 -8.05 5.86
C VAL A 245 -3.96 -9.25 6.79
N ILE A 246 -3.83 -8.99 8.10
CA ILE A 246 -3.84 -10.01 9.16
C ILE A 246 -5.17 -9.94 9.88
N GLY A 247 -6.04 -10.90 9.60
CA GLY A 247 -7.36 -11.03 10.21
C GLY A 247 -7.31 -11.76 11.55
N ILE A 248 -7.77 -11.13 12.63
CA ILE A 248 -7.98 -11.77 13.94
C ILE A 248 -9.48 -11.90 14.19
N GLY A 249 -9.99 -13.14 14.27
CA GLY A 249 -11.41 -13.44 14.30
C GLY A 249 -11.89 -14.01 15.63
N CYS A 250 -12.98 -13.45 16.17
CA CYS A 250 -13.77 -14.12 17.21
C CYS A 250 -15.23 -14.27 16.77
N THR A 251 -16.14 -14.73 17.61
CA THR A 251 -17.53 -14.96 17.20
C THR A 251 -18.20 -13.69 16.70
N GLY A 252 -18.18 -12.62 17.48
CA GLY A 252 -18.88 -11.36 17.17
C GLY A 252 -18.01 -10.20 16.71
N GLY A 253 -16.67 -10.32 16.76
CA GLY A 253 -15.76 -9.26 16.32
C GLY A 253 -15.66 -8.07 17.28
N LYS A 254 -16.12 -8.19 18.55
CA LYS A 254 -16.22 -7.06 19.47
C LYS A 254 -15.25 -7.10 20.66
N HIS A 255 -14.96 -8.25 21.22
CA HIS A 255 -14.18 -8.41 22.46
C HIS A 255 -12.79 -9.00 22.20
N ARG A 256 -12.65 -10.34 22.16
CA ARG A 256 -11.39 -11.07 22.05
C ARG A 256 -10.55 -10.68 20.85
N SER A 257 -11.15 -10.63 19.65
CA SER A 257 -10.46 -10.25 18.42
C SER A 257 -9.94 -8.81 18.45
N VAL A 258 -10.72 -7.89 19.01
CA VAL A 258 -10.31 -6.49 19.17
C VAL A 258 -9.17 -6.36 20.17
N THR A 259 -9.28 -7.02 21.32
CA THR A 259 -8.22 -7.04 22.34
C THR A 259 -6.91 -7.57 21.75
N LEU A 260 -6.94 -8.76 21.09
CA LEU A 260 -5.72 -9.34 20.56
C LEU A 260 -5.17 -8.57 19.35
N ALA A 261 -6.02 -7.95 18.53
CA ALA A 261 -5.59 -7.06 17.47
C ALA A 261 -4.84 -5.84 18.03
N ASN A 262 -5.36 -5.20 19.09
CA ASN A 262 -4.70 -4.10 19.77
C ASN A 262 -3.34 -4.53 20.34
N LYS A 263 -3.28 -5.68 21.03
CA LYS A 263 -2.02 -6.18 21.61
C LYS A 263 -0.99 -6.54 20.55
N LEU A 264 -1.42 -7.13 19.44
CA LEU A 264 -0.52 -7.41 18.31
C LEU A 264 0.00 -6.11 17.68
N TYR A 265 -0.88 -5.12 17.49
CA TYR A 265 -0.48 -3.80 16.99
C TYR A 265 0.61 -3.16 17.87
N GLU A 266 0.42 -3.15 19.19
CA GLU A 266 1.41 -2.61 20.12
C GLU A 266 2.74 -3.39 20.09
N ARG A 267 2.71 -4.70 19.87
CA ARG A 267 3.91 -5.54 19.74
C ARG A 267 4.69 -5.30 18.46
N LEU A 268 3.99 -5.06 17.33
CA LEU A 268 4.61 -4.82 16.03
C LEU A 268 4.99 -3.36 15.80
N LYS A 269 4.41 -2.43 16.57
CA LYS A 269 4.72 -1.01 16.49
C LYS A 269 6.22 -0.80 16.79
N ASN A 270 6.92 -0.14 15.89
CA ASN A 270 8.35 0.16 15.96
C ASN A 270 9.31 -1.05 15.83
N LYS A 271 8.85 -2.21 15.36
CA LYS A 271 9.72 -3.40 15.22
C LYS A 271 10.33 -3.60 13.83
N GLY A 272 9.96 -2.81 12.85
CA GLY A 272 10.50 -3.00 11.49
C GLY A 272 10.13 -1.87 10.54
N ASN A 273 10.73 -1.93 9.36
CA ASN A 273 10.52 -0.97 8.29
C ASN A 273 9.28 -1.33 7.46
N TYR A 274 8.08 -1.25 8.03
CA TYR A 274 6.79 -1.44 7.33
C TYR A 274 5.73 -0.48 7.89
N GLY A 275 4.81 -0.04 7.05
CA GLY A 275 3.66 0.71 7.51
C GLY A 275 2.72 -0.20 8.33
N LEU A 276 2.20 0.28 9.46
CA LEU A 276 1.33 -0.52 10.32
C LEU A 276 0.01 0.22 10.56
N LYS A 277 -1.10 -0.46 10.29
CA LYS A 277 -2.47 0.02 10.55
C LYS A 277 -3.25 -0.99 11.37
N ILE A 278 -4.23 -0.50 12.13
CA ILE A 278 -5.21 -1.33 12.82
C ILE A 278 -6.62 -0.90 12.42
N ALA A 279 -7.50 -1.87 12.23
CA ALA A 279 -8.91 -1.64 11.95
C ALA A 279 -9.79 -2.67 12.66
N HIS A 280 -11.00 -2.25 13.03
CA HIS A 280 -11.99 -3.10 13.71
C HIS A 280 -13.28 -3.13 12.91
N ARG A 281 -13.41 -4.12 12.02
CA ARG A 281 -14.52 -4.18 11.05
C ARG A 281 -15.92 -4.17 11.69
N ASP A 282 -16.07 -4.89 12.80
CA ASP A 282 -17.38 -5.15 13.39
C ASP A 282 -17.61 -4.40 14.72
N VAL A 283 -16.73 -3.49 15.07
CA VAL A 283 -16.95 -2.49 16.11
C VAL A 283 -17.52 -1.25 15.42
N ARG A 284 -18.82 -0.95 15.63
CA ARG A 284 -19.41 0.30 15.17
C ARG A 284 -18.72 1.44 15.90
N ALA A 285 -18.24 2.45 15.18
CA ALA A 285 -17.91 3.73 15.78
C ALA A 285 -19.14 4.17 16.58
N GLN A 286 -18.98 4.34 17.89
CA GLN A 286 -20.02 4.96 18.71
C GLN A 286 -20.19 6.36 18.13
N GLY A 287 -21.40 6.63 17.64
CA GLY A 287 -21.71 7.83 16.87
C GLY A 287 -21.28 9.12 17.58
N ILE A 288 -20.65 9.98 16.77
CA ILE A 288 -20.62 11.42 17.04
C ILE A 288 -21.97 12.00 16.59
#